data_9fbd28b4dbc1a2be0cf69cb10e29f834
#
_entry.id   9fbd28b4dbc1a2be0cf69cb10e29f834
#
_cell.length_a   1.000
_cell.length_b   1.000
_cell.length_c   1.000
_cell.angle_alpha   90.00
_cell.angle_beta   90.00
_cell.angle_gamma   90.00
#
_symmetry.space_group_name_H-M   'P 1'
#
loop_
_entity.id
_entity.type
_entity.pdbx_description
1 polymer ?
#
loop_
_entity_poly.entity_id
_entity_poly.type
_entity_poly.pdbx_seq_one_letter_code
_entity_poly.pdbx_strand_id
1 'polypeptide(L)'
;FAKVLIEQPSVADSIAILQGLKGNYERHHRVHITDAAIETAVVYANRYLTSRLLPDSAIDLLDEAAATVQNKGPQAGLQSDLTAADQALLKGQWKKVAQLLKEEASPKGYQLEVKEEDILKTLSQLSGIPVEKLTQTAAKKYMELEAELHKRVIGQDQAVSSISRAIRRNQSGIRSHKRPIGSFLFLGPTGVGKTELAKALAE
;
A
#
# COMPACT_ATOMS: atom_id res chain seq x y z
N PHE A 1 -22.28 6.80 33.62
CA PHE A 1 -21.42 6.66 32.44
C PHE A 1 -22.20 5.94 31.37
N ALA A 2 -22.27 6.51 30.16
CA ALA A 2 -22.83 5.87 28.99
C ALA A 2 -21.71 5.13 28.22
N LYS A 3 -21.94 3.87 27.83
CA LYS A 3 -21.00 3.11 27.00
C LYS A 3 -21.17 3.56 25.56
N VAL A 4 -20.14 4.13 24.97
CA VAL A 4 -20.08 4.46 23.53
C VAL A 4 -19.13 3.46 22.88
N LEU A 5 -19.63 2.70 21.91
CA LEU A 5 -18.84 1.77 21.11
C LEU A 5 -18.37 2.49 19.85
N ILE A 6 -17.07 2.48 19.62
CA ILE A 6 -16.46 3.02 18.40
C ILE A 6 -15.88 1.85 17.61
N GLU A 7 -16.35 1.66 16.40
CA GLU A 7 -15.91 0.58 15.51
C GLU A 7 -14.84 1.09 14.53
N GLN A 8 -14.03 0.16 14.02
CA GLN A 8 -13.04 0.46 12.99
C GLN A 8 -13.75 0.91 11.70
N PRO A 9 -13.30 2.00 11.04
CA PRO A 9 -13.88 2.44 9.78
C PRO A 9 -13.66 1.40 8.67
N SER A 10 -14.58 1.39 7.72
CA SER A 10 -14.47 0.57 6.51
C SER A 10 -13.35 1.08 5.60
N VAL A 11 -12.98 0.29 4.58
CA VAL A 11 -12.03 0.71 3.54
C VAL A 11 -12.53 1.98 2.84
N ALA A 12 -13.82 2.07 2.51
CA ALA A 12 -14.42 3.23 1.87
C ALA A 12 -14.36 4.48 2.76
N ASP A 13 -14.71 4.33 4.04
CA ASP A 13 -14.63 5.44 5.00
C ASP A 13 -13.18 5.89 5.20
N SER A 14 -12.23 4.96 5.23
CA SER A 14 -10.81 5.27 5.37
C SER A 14 -10.27 6.03 4.16
N ILE A 15 -10.71 5.72 2.93
CA ILE A 15 -10.38 6.50 1.73
C ILE A 15 -10.91 7.93 1.87
N ALA A 16 -12.18 8.09 2.28
CA ALA A 16 -12.77 9.41 2.49
C ALA A 16 -12.03 10.23 3.57
N ILE A 17 -11.61 9.58 4.66
CA ILE A 17 -10.80 10.20 5.71
C ILE A 17 -9.46 10.70 5.15
N LEU A 18 -8.72 9.85 4.42
CA LEU A 18 -7.44 10.22 3.84
C LEU A 18 -7.57 11.32 2.77
N GLN A 19 -8.64 11.31 1.97
CA GLN A 19 -8.96 12.40 1.05
C GLN A 19 -9.17 13.73 1.77
N GLY A 20 -9.84 13.70 2.91
CA GLY A 20 -10.00 14.90 3.77
C GLY A 20 -8.68 15.41 4.36
N LEU A 21 -7.75 14.52 4.65
CA LEU A 21 -6.43 14.84 5.21
C LEU A 21 -5.39 15.19 4.13
N LYS A 22 -5.62 14.83 2.87
CA LYS A 22 -4.73 14.99 1.73
C LYS A 22 -4.03 16.35 1.69
N GLY A 23 -4.80 17.44 1.75
CA GLY A 23 -4.28 18.80 1.66
C GLY A 23 -3.33 19.18 2.82
N ASN A 24 -3.43 18.53 3.97
CA ASN A 24 -2.52 18.75 5.09
C ASN A 24 -1.16 18.07 4.81
N TYR A 25 -1.17 16.83 4.33
CA TYR A 25 0.04 16.09 3.98
C TYR A 25 0.74 16.68 2.76
N GLU A 26 0.00 17.12 1.73
CA GLU A 26 0.54 17.82 0.56
C GLU A 26 1.31 19.07 0.97
N ARG A 27 0.74 19.86 1.88
CA ARG A 27 1.40 21.07 2.39
C ARG A 27 2.61 20.79 3.26
N HIS A 28 2.53 19.72 4.08
CA HIS A 28 3.62 19.36 4.98
C HIS A 28 4.85 18.86 4.22
N HIS A 29 4.63 17.94 3.28
CA HIS A 29 5.71 17.35 2.48
C HIS A 29 6.02 18.09 1.18
N ARG A 30 5.23 19.12 0.83
CA ARG A 30 5.38 19.88 -0.42
C ARG A 30 5.34 18.99 -1.67
N VAL A 31 4.46 18.01 -1.67
CA VAL A 31 4.24 17.05 -2.75
C VAL A 31 2.76 17.03 -3.14
N HIS A 32 2.45 16.69 -4.37
CA HIS A 32 1.08 16.41 -4.78
C HIS A 32 0.79 14.91 -4.58
N ILE A 33 -0.34 14.56 -3.96
CA ILE A 33 -0.75 13.18 -3.71
C ILE A 33 -1.88 12.83 -4.68
N THR A 34 -1.73 11.80 -5.50
CA THR A 34 -2.78 11.37 -6.41
C THR A 34 -3.88 10.62 -5.65
N ASP A 35 -5.11 10.69 -6.14
CA ASP A 35 -6.23 9.96 -5.53
C ASP A 35 -6.03 8.44 -5.64
N ALA A 36 -5.42 7.97 -6.73
CA ALA A 36 -5.02 6.59 -6.91
C ALA A 36 -3.98 6.13 -5.86
N ALA A 37 -3.06 7.01 -5.45
CA ALA A 37 -2.11 6.72 -4.36
C ALA A 37 -2.84 6.54 -3.01
N ILE A 38 -3.87 7.34 -2.73
CA ILE A 38 -4.69 7.21 -1.51
C ILE A 38 -5.43 5.88 -1.50
N GLU A 39 -6.12 5.54 -2.59
CA GLU A 39 -6.83 4.26 -2.71
C GLU A 39 -5.87 3.08 -2.54
N THR A 40 -4.72 3.13 -3.21
CA THR A 40 -3.67 2.11 -3.09
C THR A 40 -3.17 2.02 -1.65
N ALA A 41 -2.89 3.13 -0.99
CA ALA A 41 -2.43 3.13 0.39
C ALA A 41 -3.42 2.44 1.33
N VAL A 42 -4.73 2.74 1.24
CA VAL A 42 -5.75 2.14 2.10
C VAL A 42 -5.94 0.66 1.81
N VAL A 43 -6.07 0.27 0.54
CA VAL A 43 -6.31 -1.13 0.14
C VAL A 43 -5.14 -2.03 0.55
N TYR A 44 -3.92 -1.58 0.28
CA TYR A 44 -2.73 -2.37 0.55
C TYR A 44 -2.30 -2.34 2.02
N ALA A 45 -2.48 -1.22 2.74
CA ALA A 45 -2.27 -1.18 4.18
C ALA A 45 -3.20 -2.16 4.90
N ASN A 46 -4.49 -2.17 4.56
CA ASN A 46 -5.47 -3.11 5.13
C ASN A 46 -5.10 -4.58 4.88
N ARG A 47 -4.41 -4.87 3.78
CA ARG A 47 -4.06 -6.24 3.39
C ARG A 47 -2.73 -6.71 3.96
N TYR A 48 -1.74 -5.84 4.06
CA TYR A 48 -0.35 -6.22 4.37
C TYR A 48 0.18 -5.66 5.68
N LEU A 49 -0.37 -4.54 6.18
CA LEU A 49 0.04 -3.95 7.46
C LEU A 49 -0.95 -4.32 8.56
N THR A 50 -0.87 -5.58 9.04
CA THR A 50 -1.79 -6.11 10.06
C THR A 50 -1.47 -5.68 11.49
N SER A 51 -0.34 -5.01 11.72
CA SER A 51 0.11 -4.54 13.03
C SER A 51 -0.71 -3.36 13.55
N ARG A 52 -1.32 -2.58 12.66
CA ARG A 52 -2.20 -1.44 12.98
C ARG A 52 -3.50 -1.53 12.19
N LEU A 53 -4.56 -0.98 12.76
CA LEU A 53 -5.87 -0.94 12.13
C LEU A 53 -5.99 0.28 11.18
N LEU A 54 -6.94 0.23 10.23
CA LEU A 54 -7.35 1.41 9.49
C LEU A 54 -8.02 2.43 10.44
N PRO A 55 -7.85 3.75 10.20
CA PRO A 55 -7.11 4.37 9.10
C PRO A 55 -5.62 4.54 9.36
N ASP A 56 -5.11 4.34 10.58
CA ASP A 56 -3.74 4.65 11.02
C ASP A 56 -2.68 4.00 10.14
N SER A 57 -2.84 2.71 9.80
CA SER A 57 -1.88 1.99 8.95
C SER A 57 -1.75 2.60 7.55
N ALA A 58 -2.84 3.14 7.00
CA ALA A 58 -2.84 3.79 5.69
C ALA A 58 -2.27 5.21 5.76
N ILE A 59 -2.53 5.91 6.86
CA ILE A 59 -1.97 7.24 7.14
C ILE A 59 -0.45 7.15 7.25
N ASP A 60 0.07 6.22 8.07
CA ASP A 60 1.51 6.00 8.22
C ASP A 60 2.19 5.68 6.88
N LEU A 61 1.56 4.80 6.08
CA LEU A 61 2.08 4.44 4.77
C LEU A 61 2.14 5.62 3.80
N LEU A 62 1.10 6.46 3.80
CA LEU A 62 1.02 7.65 2.97
C LEU A 62 2.05 8.71 3.38
N ASP A 63 2.19 8.93 4.68
CA ASP A 63 3.15 9.87 5.27
C ASP A 63 4.59 9.50 4.92
N GLU A 64 4.97 8.23 5.11
CA GLU A 64 6.30 7.71 4.79
C GLU A 64 6.59 7.76 3.28
N ALA A 65 5.60 7.46 2.45
CA ALA A 65 5.74 7.57 1.00
C ALA A 65 5.93 9.03 0.56
N ALA A 66 5.17 9.96 1.13
CA ALA A 66 5.28 11.39 0.86
C ALA A 66 6.66 11.94 1.29
N ALA A 67 7.14 11.54 2.49
CA ALA A 67 8.49 11.89 2.95
C ALA A 67 9.58 11.32 2.03
N THR A 68 9.42 10.08 1.56
CA THR A 68 10.37 9.45 0.63
C THR A 68 10.42 10.19 -0.71
N VAL A 69 9.28 10.60 -1.24
CA VAL A 69 9.20 11.37 -2.50
C VAL A 69 9.80 12.76 -2.33
N GLN A 70 9.50 13.44 -1.23
CA GLN A 70 10.10 14.73 -0.87
C GLN A 70 11.63 14.65 -0.85
N ASN A 71 12.20 13.63 -0.23
CA ASN A 71 13.64 13.43 -0.11
C ASN A 71 14.33 13.09 -1.45
N LYS A 72 13.60 12.58 -2.44
CA LYS A 72 14.11 12.33 -3.80
C LYS A 72 14.11 13.55 -4.69
N GLY A 73 13.42 14.59 -4.29
CA GLY A 73 13.32 15.84 -5.07
C GLY A 73 14.62 16.65 -5.05
N PRO A 74 14.73 17.66 -5.92
CA PRO A 74 15.91 18.51 -6.02
C PRO A 74 16.24 19.30 -4.76
N GLN A 75 15.40 19.24 -3.72
CA GLN A 75 15.65 19.84 -2.41
C GLN A 75 16.54 19.00 -1.49
N ALA A 76 16.92 17.78 -1.86
CA ALA A 76 17.92 16.99 -1.14
C ALA A 76 19.32 17.65 -1.13
N GLY A 77 19.49 18.75 -1.87
CA GLY A 77 20.71 19.55 -1.98
C GLY A 77 20.58 20.98 -1.47
N LEU A 78 19.58 21.32 -0.65
CA LEU A 78 19.42 22.67 -0.12
C LEU A 78 20.44 23.02 0.96
N GLN A 79 21.63 23.27 0.48
CA GLN A 79 22.44 24.40 0.95
C GLN A 79 22.42 25.44 -0.16
N SER A 80 21.80 26.60 0.15
CA SER A 80 22.15 27.92 -0.38
C SER A 80 21.57 28.44 -1.70
N ASP A 81 20.41 28.09 -2.16
CA ASP A 81 19.77 29.01 -3.09
C ASP A 81 18.57 29.69 -2.41
N LEU A 82 18.75 31.01 -2.13
CA LEU A 82 17.66 31.88 -1.69
C LEU A 82 16.46 31.73 -2.62
N THR A 83 15.33 31.31 -2.06
CA THR A 83 14.10 31.16 -2.84
C THR A 83 13.74 32.46 -3.55
N ALA A 84 12.95 32.40 -4.63
CA ALA A 84 12.50 33.61 -5.31
C ALA A 84 11.77 34.59 -4.34
N ALA A 85 11.12 34.01 -3.30
CA ALA A 85 10.51 34.81 -2.23
C ALA A 85 11.55 35.47 -1.35
N ASP A 86 12.63 34.79 -0.97
CA ASP A 86 13.73 35.37 -0.17
C ASP A 86 14.45 36.49 -0.94
N GLN A 87 14.68 36.31 -2.24
CA GLN A 87 15.27 37.34 -3.10
C GLN A 87 14.36 38.57 -3.24
N ALA A 88 13.03 38.36 -3.33
CA ALA A 88 12.07 39.44 -3.37
C ALA A 88 11.97 40.16 -2.01
N LEU A 89 12.15 39.44 -0.90
CA LEU A 89 12.21 39.99 0.45
C LEU A 89 13.41 40.92 0.63
N LEU A 90 14.59 40.49 0.21
CA LEU A 90 15.83 41.27 0.25
C LEU A 90 15.71 42.55 -0.60
N LYS A 91 14.91 42.53 -1.67
CA LYS A 91 14.64 43.69 -2.54
C LYS A 91 13.46 44.55 -2.04
N GLY A 92 12.89 44.27 -0.88
CA GLY A 92 11.78 45.01 -0.30
C GLY A 92 10.46 44.96 -1.10
N GLN A 93 10.29 43.94 -1.95
CA GLN A 93 9.12 43.79 -2.83
C GLN A 93 8.00 42.95 -2.17
N TRP A 94 7.45 43.43 -1.07
CA TRP A 94 6.46 42.74 -0.24
C TRP A 94 5.24 42.20 -1.00
N LYS A 95 4.73 42.91 -2.01
CA LYS A 95 3.59 42.42 -2.82
C LYS A 95 3.96 41.19 -3.62
N LYS A 96 5.19 41.13 -4.14
CA LYS A 96 5.68 39.98 -4.90
C LYS A 96 5.97 38.79 -3.98
N VAL A 97 6.48 39.06 -2.78
CA VAL A 97 6.65 38.03 -1.72
C VAL A 97 5.32 37.41 -1.36
N ALA A 98 4.29 38.24 -1.10
CA ALA A 98 2.96 37.74 -0.73
C ALA A 98 2.30 36.89 -1.85
N GLN A 99 2.58 37.24 -3.13
CA GLN A 99 2.10 36.47 -4.27
C GLN A 99 2.84 35.15 -4.41
N LEU A 100 4.16 35.16 -4.34
CA LEU A 100 4.98 33.90 -4.40
C LEU A 100 4.67 32.94 -3.26
N LEU A 101 4.51 33.45 -2.04
CA LEU A 101 4.10 32.60 -0.89
C LEU A 101 2.70 32.01 -1.07
N LYS A 102 1.78 32.68 -1.75
CA LYS A 102 0.47 32.14 -2.08
C LYS A 102 0.55 31.06 -3.18
N GLU A 103 1.43 31.22 -4.16
CA GLU A 103 1.66 30.26 -5.23
C GLU A 103 2.37 29.02 -4.70
N GLU A 104 3.37 29.16 -3.82
CA GLU A 104 4.05 28.06 -3.13
C GLU A 104 3.13 27.29 -2.17
N ALA A 105 2.14 27.96 -1.57
CA ALA A 105 1.15 27.33 -0.70
C ALA A 105 0.03 26.60 -1.46
N SER A 106 -0.01 26.70 -2.79
CA SER A 106 -1.02 26.02 -3.60
C SER A 106 -0.60 24.58 -3.88
N PRO A 107 -1.43 23.57 -3.55
CA PRO A 107 -1.11 22.17 -3.83
C PRO A 107 -0.87 21.87 -5.33
N LYS A 108 -1.34 22.73 -6.22
CA LYS A 108 -1.12 22.60 -7.67
C LYS A 108 0.27 23.06 -8.14
N GLY A 109 1.08 23.67 -7.27
CA GLY A 109 2.43 24.14 -7.57
C GLY A 109 3.55 23.16 -7.21
N TYR A 110 3.23 22.05 -6.56
CA TYR A 110 4.26 21.07 -6.19
C TYR A 110 4.72 20.27 -7.42
N GLN A 111 6.04 20.28 -7.67
CA GLN A 111 6.66 19.58 -8.80
C GLN A 111 6.77 18.06 -8.56
N LEU A 112 6.70 17.63 -7.31
CA LEU A 112 6.81 16.25 -6.90
C LEU A 112 5.42 15.65 -6.70
N GLU A 113 5.22 14.44 -7.22
CA GLU A 113 3.95 13.74 -7.16
C GLU A 113 4.14 12.36 -6.53
N VAL A 114 3.31 12.04 -5.53
CA VAL A 114 3.23 10.71 -4.93
C VAL A 114 2.27 9.87 -5.77
N LYS A 115 2.79 8.81 -6.37
CA LYS A 115 2.07 7.87 -7.22
C LYS A 115 1.87 6.52 -6.52
N GLU A 116 1.03 5.68 -7.12
CA GLU A 116 0.83 4.29 -6.64
C GLU A 116 2.14 3.52 -6.48
N GLU A 117 3.09 3.73 -7.42
CA GLU A 117 4.40 3.06 -7.37
C GLU A 117 5.21 3.42 -6.13
N ASP A 118 5.12 4.67 -5.67
CA ASP A 118 5.85 5.11 -4.47
C ASP A 118 5.22 4.49 -3.22
N ILE A 119 3.90 4.40 -3.15
CA ILE A 119 3.18 3.68 -2.10
C ILE A 119 3.61 2.22 -2.05
N LEU A 120 3.66 1.53 -3.20
CA LEU A 120 4.05 0.13 -3.27
C LEU A 120 5.52 -0.10 -2.88
N LYS A 121 6.43 0.81 -3.27
CA LYS A 121 7.84 0.75 -2.86
C LYS A 121 7.99 0.92 -1.36
N THR A 122 7.31 1.90 -0.77
CA THR A 122 7.32 2.15 0.67
C THR A 122 6.71 0.97 1.43
N LEU A 123 5.59 0.43 0.96
CA LEU A 123 4.99 -0.77 1.54
C LEU A 123 5.93 -1.96 1.48
N SER A 124 6.64 -2.15 0.37
CA SER A 124 7.65 -3.21 0.23
C SER A 124 8.77 -3.08 1.27
N GLN A 125 9.22 -1.87 1.54
CA GLN A 125 10.22 -1.59 2.56
C GLN A 125 9.70 -1.88 3.98
N LEU A 126 8.48 -1.48 4.28
CA LEU A 126 7.86 -1.67 5.60
C LEU A 126 7.47 -3.13 5.87
N SER A 127 6.93 -3.82 4.87
CA SER A 127 6.44 -5.20 5.01
C SER A 127 7.49 -6.27 4.72
N GLY A 128 8.59 -5.90 4.06
CA GLY A 128 9.60 -6.85 3.55
C GLY A 128 9.14 -7.68 2.35
N ILE A 129 7.97 -7.39 1.77
CA ILE A 129 7.41 -8.11 0.61
C ILE A 129 7.86 -7.44 -0.69
N PRO A 130 8.51 -8.14 -1.64
CA PRO A 130 8.93 -7.56 -2.91
C PRO A 130 7.77 -6.91 -3.69
N VAL A 131 8.03 -5.77 -4.34
CA VAL A 131 7.02 -4.99 -5.10
C VAL A 131 6.33 -5.85 -6.17
N GLU A 132 7.07 -6.75 -6.82
CA GLU A 132 6.57 -7.65 -7.85
C GLU A 132 5.47 -8.59 -7.30
N LYS A 133 5.60 -8.99 -6.04
CA LYS A 133 4.57 -9.79 -5.36
C LYS A 133 3.34 -8.96 -4.97
N LEU A 134 3.51 -7.67 -4.73
CA LEU A 134 2.43 -6.75 -4.39
C LEU A 134 1.58 -6.38 -5.62
N THR A 135 2.22 -6.19 -6.77
CA THR A 135 1.58 -5.75 -8.03
C THR A 135 0.91 -6.89 -8.82
N GLN A 136 1.27 -8.15 -8.56
CA GLN A 136 0.57 -9.26 -9.18
C GLN A 136 -0.89 -9.26 -8.76
N THR A 137 -1.79 -9.08 -9.71
CA THR A 137 -3.22 -9.23 -9.45
C THR A 137 -3.46 -10.61 -8.83
N ALA A 138 -4.16 -10.64 -7.70
CA ALA A 138 -4.45 -11.89 -6.99
C ALA A 138 -5.05 -12.96 -7.94
N ALA A 139 -5.85 -12.54 -8.91
CA ALA A 139 -6.40 -13.40 -9.94
C ALA A 139 -5.31 -14.13 -10.76
N LYS A 140 -4.26 -13.44 -11.20
CA LYS A 140 -3.17 -14.06 -11.98
C LYS A 140 -2.39 -15.07 -11.15
N LYS A 141 -2.07 -14.71 -9.90
CA LYS A 141 -1.39 -15.60 -8.95
C LYS A 141 -2.19 -16.88 -8.68
N TYR A 142 -3.53 -16.79 -8.56
CA TYR A 142 -4.37 -17.97 -8.35
C TYR A 142 -4.60 -18.81 -9.63
N MET A 143 -4.48 -18.21 -10.82
CA MET A 143 -4.49 -18.98 -12.07
C MET A 143 -3.20 -19.78 -12.24
N GLU A 144 -2.06 -19.27 -11.81
CA GLU A 144 -0.75 -19.89 -11.91
C GLU A 144 -0.43 -20.84 -10.74
N LEU A 145 -1.29 -20.90 -9.70
CA LEU A 145 -1.06 -21.66 -8.47
C LEU A 145 -0.76 -23.15 -8.72
N GLU A 146 -1.46 -23.78 -9.66
CA GLU A 146 -1.20 -25.19 -10.02
C GLU A 146 0.21 -25.37 -10.57
N ALA A 147 0.64 -24.48 -11.45
CA ALA A 147 1.98 -24.55 -12.04
C ALA A 147 3.08 -24.29 -10.99
N GLU A 148 2.84 -23.38 -10.05
CA GLU A 148 3.78 -23.12 -8.95
C GLU A 148 3.89 -24.32 -8.01
N LEU A 149 2.78 -24.95 -7.63
CA LEU A 149 2.78 -26.14 -6.79
C LEU A 149 3.48 -27.33 -7.49
N HIS A 150 3.29 -27.51 -8.81
CA HIS A 150 3.96 -28.56 -9.59
C HIS A 150 5.47 -28.36 -9.73
N LYS A 151 6.01 -27.16 -9.57
CA LYS A 151 7.47 -26.94 -9.53
C LYS A 151 8.14 -27.68 -8.37
N ARG A 152 7.42 -27.87 -7.26
CA ARG A 152 7.93 -28.50 -6.04
C ARG A 152 7.41 -29.91 -5.82
N VAL A 153 6.16 -30.15 -6.18
CA VAL A 153 5.50 -31.44 -5.96
C VAL A 153 5.30 -32.12 -7.30
N ILE A 154 6.14 -33.11 -7.56
CA ILE A 154 6.06 -33.93 -8.77
C ILE A 154 4.99 -35.00 -8.58
N GLY A 155 4.07 -35.09 -9.51
CA GLY A 155 2.88 -35.94 -9.39
C GLY A 155 1.82 -35.30 -8.48
N GLN A 156 0.92 -36.08 -7.91
CA GLN A 156 -0.18 -35.60 -7.05
C GLN A 156 -1.14 -34.64 -7.74
N ASP A 157 -1.35 -34.77 -9.06
CA ASP A 157 -2.13 -33.84 -9.89
C ASP A 157 -3.55 -33.61 -9.35
N GLN A 158 -4.21 -34.68 -8.85
CA GLN A 158 -5.54 -34.55 -8.25
C GLN A 158 -5.53 -33.73 -6.96
N ALA A 159 -4.50 -33.89 -6.12
CA ALA A 159 -4.38 -33.13 -4.87
C ALA A 159 -4.11 -31.64 -5.16
N VAL A 160 -3.15 -31.35 -6.04
CA VAL A 160 -2.79 -30.00 -6.47
C VAL A 160 -4.00 -29.30 -7.08
N SER A 161 -4.70 -29.94 -8.02
CA SER A 161 -5.89 -29.38 -8.68
C SER A 161 -7.04 -29.13 -7.68
N SER A 162 -7.25 -30.05 -6.74
CA SER A 162 -8.29 -29.92 -5.71
C SER A 162 -8.03 -28.74 -4.76
N ILE A 163 -6.78 -28.55 -4.33
CA ILE A 163 -6.34 -27.43 -3.49
C ILE A 163 -6.49 -26.12 -4.25
N SER A 164 -5.96 -26.03 -5.45
CA SER A 164 -6.02 -24.82 -6.28
C SER A 164 -7.44 -24.39 -6.59
N ARG A 165 -8.34 -25.35 -6.85
CA ARG A 165 -9.77 -25.11 -7.05
C ARG A 165 -10.47 -24.60 -5.78
N ALA A 166 -10.12 -25.15 -4.62
CA ALA A 166 -10.67 -24.72 -3.34
C ALA A 166 -10.24 -23.28 -3.00
N ILE A 167 -8.97 -22.94 -3.25
CA ILE A 167 -8.43 -21.58 -3.05
C ILE A 167 -9.09 -20.59 -4.02
N ARG A 168 -9.16 -20.92 -5.31
CA ARG A 168 -9.83 -20.06 -6.31
C ARG A 168 -11.28 -19.78 -5.96
N ARG A 169 -12.06 -20.78 -5.55
CA ARG A 169 -13.45 -20.58 -5.11
C ARG A 169 -13.58 -19.66 -3.91
N ASN A 170 -12.63 -19.74 -2.98
CA ASN A 170 -12.69 -18.91 -1.77
C ASN A 170 -12.32 -17.45 -2.04
N GLN A 171 -11.59 -17.16 -3.12
CA GLN A 171 -11.16 -15.82 -3.51
C GLN A 171 -12.14 -15.10 -4.45
N SER A 172 -13.17 -15.78 -4.96
CA SER A 172 -14.12 -15.20 -5.93
C SER A 172 -15.19 -14.27 -5.33
N GLY A 173 -14.96 -13.69 -4.15
CA GLY A 173 -15.60 -12.40 -3.83
C GLY A 173 -16.67 -12.37 -2.74
N ILE A 174 -16.95 -13.44 -1.99
CA ILE A 174 -17.91 -13.37 -0.87
C ILE A 174 -17.21 -13.80 0.41
N ARG A 175 -16.33 -12.94 0.94
CA ARG A 175 -15.55 -13.34 2.11
C ARG A 175 -15.63 -12.36 3.28
N SER A 176 -15.94 -12.90 4.46
CA SER A 176 -15.64 -12.27 5.73
C SER A 176 -14.12 -12.40 6.00
N HIS A 177 -13.44 -11.31 6.25
CA HIS A 177 -11.99 -11.23 6.56
C HIS A 177 -11.55 -12.08 7.77
N LYS A 178 -12.50 -12.58 8.56
CA LYS A 178 -12.24 -13.39 9.77
C LYS A 178 -12.17 -14.90 9.52
N ARG A 179 -12.34 -15.38 8.29
CA ARG A 179 -12.32 -16.82 8.01
C ARG A 179 -11.02 -17.25 7.31
N PRO A 180 -10.44 -18.44 7.66
CA PRO A 180 -9.24 -18.96 6.99
C PRO A 180 -9.51 -19.22 5.50
N ILE A 181 -8.45 -19.14 4.66
CA ILE A 181 -8.52 -19.34 3.20
C ILE A 181 -9.04 -20.72 2.86
N GLY A 182 -8.71 -21.72 3.67
CA GLY A 182 -9.16 -23.10 3.56
C GLY A 182 -8.67 -23.91 4.73
N SER A 183 -9.36 -25.02 5.00
CA SER A 183 -8.88 -26.06 5.91
C SER A 183 -8.65 -27.31 5.08
N PHE A 184 -7.44 -27.82 5.10
CA PHE A 184 -7.05 -28.98 4.32
C PHE A 184 -6.57 -30.10 5.22
N LEU A 185 -7.04 -31.33 4.98
CA LEU A 185 -6.59 -32.54 5.65
C LEU A 185 -5.86 -33.43 4.63
N PHE A 186 -4.57 -33.64 4.85
CA PHE A 186 -3.75 -34.48 3.98
C PHE A 186 -3.68 -35.88 4.52
N LEU A 187 -4.28 -36.84 3.81
CA LEU A 187 -4.30 -38.26 4.15
C LEU A 187 -3.52 -39.07 3.12
N GLY A 188 -2.79 -40.09 3.58
CA GLY A 188 -2.03 -40.98 2.72
C GLY A 188 -0.83 -41.63 3.43
N PRO A 189 -0.18 -42.63 2.83
CA PRO A 189 0.97 -43.30 3.41
C PRO A 189 2.18 -42.37 3.59
N THR A 190 3.18 -42.81 4.34
CA THR A 190 4.43 -42.04 4.54
C THR A 190 5.21 -41.93 3.23
N GLY A 191 5.87 -40.78 3.00
CA GLY A 191 6.74 -40.56 1.84
C GLY A 191 6.05 -40.06 0.56
N VAL A 192 4.73 -39.91 0.52
CA VAL A 192 3.99 -39.48 -0.70
C VAL A 192 3.96 -37.98 -0.92
N GLY A 193 4.70 -37.16 -0.17
CA GLY A 193 4.80 -35.71 -0.40
C GLY A 193 3.79 -34.85 0.37
N LYS A 194 3.04 -35.37 1.37
CA LYS A 194 2.06 -34.57 2.14
C LYS A 194 2.64 -33.31 2.78
N THR A 195 3.77 -33.49 3.45
CA THR A 195 4.45 -32.35 4.14
C THR A 195 5.01 -31.35 3.16
N GLU A 196 5.54 -31.82 2.02
CA GLU A 196 6.09 -30.94 0.99
C GLU A 196 4.98 -30.11 0.30
N LEU A 197 3.83 -30.75 0.04
CA LEU A 197 2.67 -30.06 -0.50
C LEU A 197 2.12 -29.01 0.48
N ALA A 198 2.13 -29.31 1.79
CA ALA A 198 1.72 -28.33 2.81
C ALA A 198 2.70 -27.14 2.91
N LYS A 199 4.01 -27.37 2.81
CA LYS A 199 5.02 -26.32 2.77
C LYS A 199 4.89 -25.47 1.52
N ALA A 200 4.77 -26.09 0.34
CA ALA A 200 4.60 -25.38 -0.92
C ALA A 200 3.33 -24.50 -0.96
N LEU A 201 2.32 -24.89 -0.19
CA LEU A 201 1.08 -24.13 -0.06
C LEU A 201 1.20 -22.93 0.89
N ALA A 202 2.11 -23.01 1.87
CA ALA A 202 2.28 -21.97 2.90
C ALA A 202 3.19 -20.81 2.44
N GLU A 203 3.99 -21.00 1.39
CA GLU A 203 4.87 -19.99 0.78
C GLU A 203 4.15 -19.18 -0.30
#